data_f4279b3d194eeef6f5e54f124b0786c7
#
_entry.id   f4279b3d194eeef6f5e54f124b0786c7
#
_cell.length_a   1.000
_cell.length_b   1.000
_cell.length_c   1.000
_cell.angle_alpha   90.00
_cell.angle_beta   90.00
_cell.angle_gamma   90.00
#
_symmetry.space_group_name_H-M   'P 1'
#
loop_
_entity.id
_entity.type
_entity.pdbx_description
1 polymer ?
#
loop_
_entity_poly.entity_id
_entity_poly.type
_entity_poly.pdbx_seq_one_letter_code
_entity_poly.pdbx_strand_id
1 'polypeptide(L)'
;LNTALHVHGATITDNYWVKTEDEAGLTWADVGFRENYFADLALSGRFSSIAKNYTPEELRTATPELTNIGSYEKCWRQKSGHWIMVKSGTPEEHFSEIFTATLGKHLGFDMAEYALSGAYVVSRDFTEGRLNFEPMANLVQDNEEYDFNYNVLQNLNPLLLRPYLDILFMDALVFNVDRHTQNYGLLRSRET
;
A
#
# COMPACT_ATOMS: atom_id res chain seq x y z
N LEU A 1 -2.50 16.96 9.29
CA LEU A 1 -1.52 17.84 8.62
C LEU A 1 -0.15 17.79 9.31
N ASN A 2 -0.06 18.05 10.63
CA ASN A 2 1.22 18.11 11.35
C ASN A 2 2.03 16.81 11.24
N THR A 3 1.39 15.64 11.32
CA THR A 3 2.06 14.34 11.17
C THR A 3 2.61 14.16 9.76
N ALA A 4 1.82 14.49 8.73
CA ALA A 4 2.27 14.39 7.35
C ALA A 4 3.46 15.33 7.06
N LEU A 5 3.45 16.54 7.60
CA LEU A 5 4.58 17.47 7.48
C LEU A 5 5.83 16.95 8.21
N HIS A 6 5.65 16.34 9.39
CA HIS A 6 6.77 15.79 10.17
C HIS A 6 7.50 14.65 9.43
N VAL A 7 6.77 13.85 8.64
CA VAL A 7 7.33 12.78 7.81
C VAL A 7 7.49 13.18 6.34
N HIS A 8 7.40 14.48 6.04
CA HIS A 8 7.48 15.02 4.68
C HIS A 8 6.49 14.41 3.69
N GLY A 9 5.40 13.78 4.17
CA GLY A 9 4.46 13.05 3.36
C GLY A 9 5.00 11.80 2.66
N ALA A 10 6.24 11.40 2.97
CA ALA A 10 6.89 10.26 2.30
C ALA A 10 6.19 8.94 2.61
N THR A 11 5.93 8.13 1.57
CA THR A 11 5.32 6.81 1.65
C THR A 11 6.17 5.76 0.92
N ILE A 12 5.79 4.48 1.01
CA ILE A 12 6.48 3.41 0.28
C ILE A 12 5.96 3.30 -1.16
N THR A 13 4.66 3.49 -1.34
CA THR A 13 3.97 3.21 -2.61
C THR A 13 4.07 4.34 -3.64
N ASP A 14 4.65 5.47 -3.27
CA ASP A 14 4.93 6.57 -4.20
C ASP A 14 6.26 7.29 -3.85
N ASN A 15 6.62 8.31 -4.63
CA ASN A 15 7.81 9.14 -4.39
C ASN A 15 7.48 10.61 -4.21
N TYR A 16 6.23 10.94 -3.90
CA TYR A 16 5.84 12.29 -3.57
C TYR A 16 6.26 12.61 -2.14
N TRP A 17 6.73 13.82 -1.94
CA TRP A 17 7.07 14.33 -0.65
C TRP A 17 7.05 15.86 -0.64
N VAL A 18 6.98 16.44 0.53
CA VAL A 18 6.92 17.87 0.73
C VAL A 18 8.03 18.33 1.65
N LYS A 19 8.55 19.52 1.42
CA LYS A 19 9.49 20.20 2.30
C LYS A 19 9.18 21.69 2.37
N THR A 20 9.62 22.33 3.44
CA THR A 20 9.58 23.78 3.59
C THR A 20 10.74 24.45 2.87
N GLU A 21 10.68 25.76 2.67
CA GLU A 21 11.72 26.51 1.95
C GLU A 21 13.09 26.47 2.67
N ASP A 22 13.09 26.44 4.00
CA ASP A 22 14.29 26.34 4.84
C ASP A 22 14.93 24.95 4.79
N GLU A 23 14.21 23.93 4.32
CA GLU A 23 14.69 22.55 4.13
C GLU A 23 15.18 22.28 2.69
N ALA A 24 15.56 23.31 1.94
CA ALA A 24 15.94 23.19 0.53
C ALA A 24 17.01 22.12 0.24
N GLY A 25 17.88 21.83 1.22
CA GLY A 25 18.95 20.83 1.10
C GLY A 25 18.49 19.36 1.24
N LEU A 26 17.27 19.10 1.73
CA LEU A 26 16.77 17.72 1.88
C LEU A 26 16.54 17.06 0.53
N THR A 27 16.83 15.75 0.49
CA THR A 27 16.63 14.85 -0.66
C THR A 27 15.72 13.67 -0.27
N TRP A 28 15.26 12.91 -1.26
CA TRP A 28 14.49 11.68 -1.00
C TRP A 28 15.25 10.68 -0.11
N ALA A 29 16.58 10.61 -0.25
CA ALA A 29 17.39 9.73 0.58
C ALA A 29 17.35 10.08 2.07
N ASP A 30 17.04 11.34 2.40
CA ASP A 30 16.93 11.81 3.79
C ASP A 30 15.56 11.53 4.39
N VAL A 31 14.49 11.63 3.59
CA VAL A 31 13.09 11.60 4.05
C VAL A 31 12.35 10.29 3.74
N GLY A 32 12.83 9.51 2.76
CA GLY A 32 12.19 8.25 2.36
C GLY A 32 12.01 7.31 3.55
N PHE A 33 10.85 6.63 3.59
CA PHE A 33 10.48 5.75 4.70
C PHE A 33 11.55 4.66 4.94
N ARG A 34 11.83 4.40 6.20
CA ARG A 34 12.74 3.34 6.66
C ARG A 34 12.03 2.43 7.64
N GLU A 35 12.31 1.13 7.55
CA GLU A 35 11.79 0.16 8.52
C GLU A 35 12.22 0.55 9.94
N ASN A 36 11.28 0.49 10.86
CA ASN A 36 11.49 0.87 12.25
C ASN A 36 10.57 0.08 13.20
N TYR A 37 10.62 0.37 14.48
CA TYR A 37 9.91 -0.38 15.52
C TYR A 37 8.38 -0.38 15.39
N PHE A 38 7.77 0.54 14.66
CA PHE A 38 6.33 0.52 14.41
C PHE A 38 5.89 -0.74 13.67
N ALA A 39 6.75 -1.31 12.82
CA ALA A 39 6.49 -2.58 12.18
C ALA A 39 6.40 -3.75 13.19
N ASP A 40 7.30 -3.78 14.20
CA ASP A 40 7.24 -4.76 15.28
C ASP A 40 6.01 -4.54 16.17
N LEU A 41 5.69 -3.28 16.45
CA LEU A 41 4.55 -2.91 17.28
C LEU A 41 3.22 -3.35 16.64
N ALA A 42 3.08 -3.13 15.34
CA ALA A 42 1.88 -3.53 14.60
C ALA A 42 1.63 -5.04 14.69
N LEU A 43 2.69 -5.86 14.67
CA LEU A 43 2.53 -7.33 14.68
C LEU A 43 2.49 -7.93 16.10
N SER A 44 3.16 -7.34 17.08
CA SER A 44 3.28 -7.94 18.42
C SER A 44 2.49 -7.24 19.51
N GLY A 45 2.14 -5.98 19.34
CA GLY A 45 1.40 -5.16 20.30
C GLY A 45 2.12 -4.88 21.63
N ARG A 46 3.41 -5.26 21.78
CA ARG A 46 4.14 -5.22 23.05
C ARG A 46 5.31 -4.25 23.02
N PHE A 47 5.03 -2.96 23.15
CA PHE A 47 6.06 -1.91 23.12
C PHE A 47 7.22 -2.14 24.08
N SER A 48 6.96 -2.56 25.32
CA SER A 48 8.02 -2.75 26.35
C SER A 48 9.05 -3.83 26.00
N SER A 49 8.66 -4.84 25.21
CA SER A 49 9.60 -5.87 24.73
C SER A 49 10.34 -5.42 23.47
N ILE A 50 9.70 -4.64 22.63
CA ILE A 50 10.25 -4.13 21.37
C ILE A 50 11.29 -3.04 21.64
N ALA A 51 10.96 -2.09 22.50
CA ALA A 51 11.80 -0.94 22.81
C ALA A 51 13.24 -1.31 23.25
N LYS A 52 13.44 -2.51 23.79
CA LYS A 52 14.77 -3.00 24.19
C LYS A 52 15.71 -3.25 23.02
N ASN A 53 15.18 -3.41 21.82
CA ASN A 53 15.93 -3.69 20.61
C ASN A 53 16.34 -2.44 19.83
N TYR A 54 15.92 -1.26 20.33
CA TYR A 54 16.13 0.02 19.65
C TYR A 54 16.79 1.02 20.57
N THR A 55 17.61 1.89 20.03
CA THR A 55 18.21 3.01 20.76
C THR A 55 17.15 4.07 21.12
N PRO A 56 17.38 4.89 22.16
CA PRO A 56 16.50 6.01 22.46
C PRO A 56 16.29 6.98 21.28
N GLU A 57 17.32 7.16 20.44
CA GLU A 57 17.24 8.00 19.25
C GLU A 57 16.29 7.41 18.20
N GLU A 58 16.45 6.12 17.87
CA GLU A 58 15.55 5.41 16.94
C GLU A 58 14.10 5.42 17.42
N LEU A 59 13.86 5.25 18.71
CA LEU A 59 12.50 5.32 19.30
C LEU A 59 11.89 6.71 19.18
N ARG A 60 12.72 7.76 19.27
CA ARG A 60 12.28 9.15 19.25
C ARG A 60 12.02 9.66 17.83
N THR A 61 12.84 9.24 16.86
CA THR A 61 12.81 9.76 15.48
C THR A 61 11.98 8.91 14.53
N ALA A 62 11.66 7.66 14.88
CA ALA A 62 10.84 6.80 14.04
C ALA A 62 9.41 7.31 13.90
N THR A 63 8.87 7.12 12.71
CA THR A 63 7.49 7.46 12.37
C THR A 63 6.78 6.25 11.78
N PRO A 64 5.45 6.10 11.99
CA PRO A 64 4.69 5.07 11.30
C PRO A 64 4.61 5.39 9.81
N GLU A 65 4.50 4.36 9.00
CA GLU A 65 4.14 4.51 7.59
C GLU A 65 2.67 4.94 7.48
N LEU A 66 2.38 5.99 6.67
CA LEU A 66 1.09 6.68 6.70
C LEU A 66 0.01 6.00 5.85
N THR A 67 0.37 5.10 4.94
CA THR A 67 -0.58 4.43 4.04
C THR A 67 -1.14 3.12 4.59
N ASN A 68 -0.77 2.72 5.80
CA ASN A 68 -1.28 1.53 6.47
C ASN A 68 -2.72 1.74 7.00
N ILE A 69 -3.68 1.84 6.07
CA ILE A 69 -5.12 1.98 6.37
C ILE A 69 -5.78 0.59 6.23
N GLY A 70 -6.70 0.26 7.13
CA GLY A 70 -7.50 -0.97 7.08
C GLY A 70 -7.77 -1.59 8.44
N SER A 71 -8.62 -2.62 8.47
CA SER A 71 -9.20 -3.21 9.68
C SER A 71 -8.25 -4.11 10.49
N TYR A 72 -7.17 -4.59 9.86
CA TYR A 72 -6.20 -5.50 10.48
C TYR A 72 -4.83 -4.87 10.60
N GLU A 73 -4.06 -5.33 11.60
CA GLU A 73 -2.70 -4.90 11.79
C GLU A 73 -1.86 -5.32 10.60
N LYS A 74 -1.15 -4.37 10.05
CA LYS A 74 -0.26 -4.57 8.92
C LYS A 74 0.94 -3.64 9.03
N CYS A 75 2.04 -4.06 8.44
CA CYS A 75 3.25 -3.26 8.40
C CYS A 75 4.07 -3.56 7.16
N TRP A 76 4.94 -2.63 6.82
CA TRP A 76 5.94 -2.84 5.80
C TRP A 76 7.25 -3.35 6.43
N ARG A 77 7.86 -4.34 5.77
CA ARG A 77 9.16 -4.92 6.09
C ARG A 77 10.06 -4.89 4.87
N GLN A 78 11.35 -4.77 5.09
CA GLN A 78 12.35 -4.98 4.02
C GLN A 78 12.86 -6.42 4.02
N LYS A 79 12.85 -7.06 2.86
CA LYS A 79 13.44 -8.38 2.66
C LYS A 79 14.16 -8.41 1.31
N SER A 80 15.46 -8.70 1.33
CA SER A 80 16.29 -8.80 0.12
C SER A 80 16.20 -7.56 -0.79
N GLY A 81 16.12 -6.36 -0.18
CA GLY A 81 16.04 -5.08 -0.91
C GLY A 81 14.66 -4.71 -1.45
N HIS A 82 13.62 -5.48 -1.13
CA HIS A 82 12.24 -5.21 -1.52
C HIS A 82 11.36 -4.94 -0.31
N TRP A 83 10.38 -4.06 -0.48
CA TRP A 83 9.32 -3.88 0.49
C TRP A 83 8.30 -5.01 0.40
N ILE A 84 7.90 -5.50 1.56
CA ILE A 84 6.89 -6.54 1.72
C ILE A 84 5.88 -6.06 2.75
N MET A 85 4.61 -6.05 2.35
CA MET A 85 3.50 -5.88 3.27
C MET A 85 3.28 -7.16 4.04
N VAL A 86 3.25 -7.09 5.36
CA VAL A 86 2.91 -8.19 6.27
C VAL A 86 1.58 -7.86 6.92
N LYS A 87 0.62 -8.76 6.82
CA LYS A 87 -0.74 -8.59 7.35
C LYS A 87 -1.06 -9.68 8.35
N SER A 88 -1.63 -9.30 9.51
CA SER A 88 -2.33 -10.22 10.38
C SER A 88 -3.75 -10.50 9.84
N GLY A 89 -4.43 -11.48 10.39
CA GLY A 89 -5.81 -11.81 10.04
C GLY A 89 -6.21 -13.19 10.50
N THR A 90 -7.46 -13.55 10.26
CA THR A 90 -7.97 -14.90 10.49
C THR A 90 -7.52 -15.85 9.38
N PRO A 91 -7.58 -17.18 9.58
CA PRO A 91 -7.30 -18.15 8.53
C PRO A 91 -8.16 -17.97 7.28
N GLU A 92 -9.43 -17.56 7.45
CA GLU A 92 -10.37 -17.33 6.37
C GLU A 92 -9.98 -16.13 5.50
N GLU A 93 -9.51 -15.07 6.13
CA GLU A 93 -9.02 -13.87 5.41
C GLU A 93 -7.72 -14.17 4.68
N HIS A 94 -6.79 -14.87 5.32
CA HIS A 94 -5.57 -15.33 4.68
C HIS A 94 -5.87 -16.22 3.46
N PHE A 95 -6.84 -17.14 3.62
CA PHE A 95 -7.29 -17.97 2.51
C PHE A 95 -7.88 -17.12 1.38
N SER A 96 -8.75 -16.15 1.68
CA SER A 96 -9.38 -15.29 0.69
C SER A 96 -8.37 -14.49 -0.13
N GLU A 97 -7.37 -13.89 0.51
CA GLU A 97 -6.31 -13.13 -0.18
C GLU A 97 -5.49 -14.03 -1.12
N ILE A 98 -5.04 -15.19 -0.63
CA ILE A 98 -4.20 -16.11 -1.41
C ILE A 98 -5.03 -16.78 -2.52
N PHE A 99 -6.27 -17.19 -2.22
CA PHE A 99 -7.18 -17.79 -3.18
C PHE A 99 -7.47 -16.82 -4.33
N THR A 100 -7.86 -15.59 -4.02
CA THR A 100 -8.17 -14.57 -5.03
C THR A 100 -6.96 -14.28 -5.93
N ALA A 101 -5.78 -14.09 -5.35
CA ALA A 101 -4.56 -13.88 -6.12
C ALA A 101 -4.22 -15.07 -7.02
N THR A 102 -4.35 -16.30 -6.49
CA THR A 102 -4.07 -17.52 -7.24
C THR A 102 -5.08 -17.73 -8.38
N LEU A 103 -6.36 -17.52 -8.10
CA LEU A 103 -7.43 -17.63 -9.09
C LEU A 103 -7.23 -16.61 -10.22
N GLY A 104 -6.97 -15.34 -9.87
CA GLY A 104 -6.75 -14.29 -10.86
C GLY A 104 -5.54 -14.60 -11.76
N LYS A 105 -4.42 -15.05 -11.20
CA LYS A 105 -3.25 -15.51 -11.99
C LYS A 105 -3.62 -16.68 -12.91
N HIS A 106 -4.42 -17.62 -12.44
CA HIS A 106 -4.86 -18.78 -13.25
C HIS A 106 -5.75 -18.36 -14.41
N LEU A 107 -6.53 -17.29 -14.24
CA LEU A 107 -7.35 -16.67 -15.27
C LEU A 107 -6.56 -15.73 -16.21
N GLY A 108 -5.28 -15.54 -15.96
CA GLY A 108 -4.39 -14.70 -16.79
C GLY A 108 -4.41 -13.21 -16.43
N PHE A 109 -4.92 -12.84 -15.25
CA PHE A 109 -4.85 -11.46 -14.77
C PHE A 109 -3.48 -11.17 -14.12
N ASP A 110 -3.07 -9.92 -14.19
CA ASP A 110 -1.90 -9.41 -13.47
C ASP A 110 -2.30 -9.16 -12.00
N MET A 111 -1.82 -10.04 -11.13
CA MET A 111 -2.22 -10.07 -9.72
C MET A 111 -1.02 -9.79 -8.82
N ALA A 112 -1.27 -9.06 -7.72
CA ALA A 112 -0.32 -8.97 -6.62
C ALA A 112 0.05 -10.37 -6.09
N GLU A 113 1.29 -10.51 -5.63
CA GLU A 113 1.79 -11.78 -5.09
C GLU A 113 1.49 -11.90 -3.61
N TYR A 114 0.81 -12.96 -3.23
CA TYR A 114 0.50 -13.29 -1.84
C TYR A 114 1.06 -14.66 -1.46
N ALA A 115 1.58 -14.76 -0.24
CA ALA A 115 2.06 -16.01 0.33
C ALA A 115 1.84 -16.05 1.84
N LEU A 116 1.75 -17.28 2.41
CA LEU A 116 1.81 -17.46 3.86
C LEU A 116 3.25 -17.35 4.37
N SER A 117 3.44 -16.65 5.48
CA SER A 117 4.70 -16.57 6.20
C SER A 117 4.43 -16.70 7.70
N GLY A 118 4.52 -17.93 8.22
CA GLY A 118 4.09 -18.23 9.60
C GLY A 118 2.60 -17.98 9.79
N ALA A 119 2.25 -17.10 10.72
CA ALA A 119 0.87 -16.72 11.04
C ALA A 119 0.38 -15.48 10.23
N TYR A 120 1.12 -15.06 9.22
CA TYR A 120 0.83 -13.85 8.47
C TYR A 120 0.66 -14.13 6.99
N VAL A 121 -0.08 -13.28 6.30
CA VAL A 121 0.00 -13.16 4.84
C VAL A 121 1.01 -12.08 4.50
N VAL A 122 1.83 -12.35 3.51
CA VAL A 122 2.81 -11.40 2.96
C VAL A 122 2.52 -11.13 1.50
N SER A 123 2.68 -9.87 1.10
CA SER A 123 2.56 -9.42 -0.29
C SER A 123 3.73 -8.51 -0.64
N ARG A 124 4.36 -8.76 -1.78
CA ARG A 124 5.41 -7.89 -2.29
C ARG A 124 4.82 -6.55 -2.75
N ASP A 125 5.54 -5.46 -2.51
CA ASP A 125 5.22 -4.16 -3.10
C ASP A 125 5.16 -4.27 -4.63
N PHE A 126 3.98 -4.09 -5.18
CA PHE A 126 3.74 -4.17 -6.62
C PHE A 126 4.24 -2.94 -7.39
N THR A 127 4.54 -1.84 -6.70
CA THR A 127 5.15 -0.65 -7.33
C THR A 127 6.63 -0.86 -7.61
N GLU A 128 7.27 -1.80 -6.91
CA GLU A 128 8.70 -2.13 -6.95
C GLU A 128 9.62 -0.90 -6.85
N GLY A 129 9.14 0.19 -6.24
CA GLY A 129 9.84 1.46 -6.17
C GLY A 129 10.05 2.17 -7.52
N ARG A 130 9.39 1.70 -8.60
CA ARG A 130 9.47 2.26 -9.96
C ARG A 130 8.19 2.95 -10.39
N LEU A 131 7.09 2.63 -9.75
CA LEU A 131 5.78 3.18 -10.02
C LEU A 131 5.28 3.96 -8.81
N ASN A 132 4.38 4.90 -9.06
CA ASN A 132 3.58 5.56 -8.05
C ASN A 132 2.19 4.97 -8.09
N PHE A 133 1.66 4.58 -6.94
CA PHE A 133 0.27 4.18 -6.81
C PHE A 133 -0.59 5.41 -6.51
N GLU A 134 -1.54 5.68 -7.39
CA GLU A 134 -2.52 6.76 -7.27
C GLU A 134 -3.89 6.15 -6.96
N PRO A 135 -4.40 6.22 -5.72
CA PRO A 135 -5.76 5.76 -5.41
C PRO A 135 -6.79 6.42 -6.32
N MET A 136 -7.80 5.67 -6.75
CA MET A 136 -8.88 6.22 -7.59
C MET A 136 -9.59 7.40 -6.92
N ALA A 137 -9.63 7.43 -5.60
CA ALA A 137 -10.15 8.55 -4.81
C ALA A 137 -9.50 9.90 -5.13
N ASN A 138 -8.25 9.92 -5.59
CA ASN A 138 -7.59 11.16 -6.02
C ASN A 138 -8.20 11.75 -7.30
N LEU A 139 -8.89 10.94 -8.10
CA LEU A 139 -9.55 11.35 -9.34
C LEU A 139 -11.05 11.59 -9.18
N VAL A 140 -11.71 10.76 -8.38
CA VAL A 140 -13.19 10.73 -8.30
C VAL A 140 -13.72 11.00 -6.90
N GLN A 141 -12.83 11.24 -5.92
CA GLN A 141 -13.17 11.35 -4.51
C GLN A 141 -13.88 10.07 -4.02
N ASP A 142 -15.00 10.21 -3.28
CA ASP A 142 -15.76 9.09 -2.74
C ASP A 142 -16.87 8.61 -3.69
N ASN A 143 -16.78 8.93 -4.99
CA ASN A 143 -17.77 8.46 -5.95
C ASN A 143 -17.49 7.02 -6.36
N GLU A 144 -18.29 6.09 -5.84
CA GLU A 144 -18.16 4.64 -6.06
C GLU A 144 -18.99 4.13 -7.26
N GLU A 145 -19.73 5.00 -7.97
CA GLU A 145 -20.54 4.62 -9.13
C GLU A 145 -19.64 4.09 -10.28
N TYR A 146 -19.85 2.84 -10.66
CA TYR A 146 -19.01 2.16 -11.65
C TYR A 146 -19.03 2.84 -13.01
N ASP A 147 -20.20 3.30 -13.46
CA ASP A 147 -20.33 4.00 -14.75
C ASP A 147 -19.64 5.35 -14.75
N PHE A 148 -19.68 6.07 -13.62
CA PHE A 148 -18.95 7.32 -13.48
C PHE A 148 -17.45 7.08 -13.56
N ASN A 149 -16.94 6.11 -12.81
CA ASN A 149 -15.52 5.77 -12.79
C ASN A 149 -15.05 5.26 -14.16
N TYR A 150 -15.86 4.46 -14.85
CA TYR A 150 -15.61 4.04 -16.23
C TYR A 150 -15.43 5.23 -17.16
N ASN A 151 -16.34 6.22 -17.12
CA ASN A 151 -16.28 7.40 -17.98
C ASN A 151 -15.05 8.28 -17.67
N VAL A 152 -14.67 8.43 -16.39
CA VAL A 152 -13.46 9.16 -16.00
C VAL A 152 -12.22 8.48 -16.59
N LEU A 153 -12.10 7.16 -16.43
CA LEU A 153 -10.97 6.39 -16.96
C LEU A 153 -10.93 6.41 -18.50
N GLN A 154 -12.09 6.31 -19.17
CA GLN A 154 -12.19 6.41 -20.62
C GLN A 154 -11.67 7.76 -21.15
N ASN A 155 -12.04 8.85 -20.48
CA ASN A 155 -11.61 10.18 -20.85
C ASN A 155 -10.12 10.41 -20.56
N LEU A 156 -9.58 9.80 -19.51
CA LEU A 156 -8.17 9.89 -19.15
C LEU A 156 -7.29 9.11 -20.15
N ASN A 157 -7.58 7.83 -20.30
CA ASN A 157 -6.93 6.95 -21.28
C ASN A 157 -7.79 5.68 -21.48
N PRO A 158 -8.34 5.43 -22.68
CA PRO A 158 -9.14 4.25 -22.97
C PRO A 158 -8.45 2.90 -22.68
N LEU A 159 -7.12 2.85 -22.66
CA LEU A 159 -6.38 1.62 -22.33
C LEU A 159 -6.55 1.20 -20.86
N LEU A 160 -6.99 2.09 -19.99
CA LEU A 160 -7.28 1.80 -18.57
C LEU A 160 -8.59 1.03 -18.38
N LEU A 161 -9.46 1.01 -19.38
CA LEU A 161 -10.78 0.37 -19.25
C LEU A 161 -10.69 -1.14 -19.07
N ARG A 162 -9.80 -1.80 -19.81
CA ARG A 162 -9.65 -3.25 -19.71
C ARG A 162 -9.20 -3.68 -18.30
N PRO A 163 -8.12 -3.12 -17.72
CA PRO A 163 -7.74 -3.42 -16.33
C PRO A 163 -8.84 -3.10 -15.31
N TYR A 164 -9.58 -2.01 -15.50
CA TYR A 164 -10.69 -1.66 -14.62
C TYR A 164 -11.82 -2.71 -14.65
N LEU A 165 -12.21 -3.15 -15.86
CA LEU A 165 -13.22 -4.21 -16.01
C LEU A 165 -12.74 -5.55 -15.46
N ASP A 166 -11.44 -5.86 -15.56
CA ASP A 166 -10.85 -7.06 -14.98
C ASP A 166 -10.95 -7.04 -13.44
N ILE A 167 -10.77 -5.87 -12.79
CA ILE A 167 -11.01 -5.69 -11.36
C ILE A 167 -12.47 -6.00 -11.01
N LEU A 168 -13.42 -5.36 -11.71
CA LEU A 168 -14.86 -5.58 -11.45
C LEU A 168 -15.29 -7.04 -11.70
N PHE A 169 -14.73 -7.67 -12.72
CA PHE A 169 -14.96 -9.08 -12.98
C PHE A 169 -14.47 -9.98 -11.84
N MET A 170 -13.26 -9.72 -11.34
CA MET A 170 -12.71 -10.45 -10.21
C MET A 170 -13.55 -10.24 -8.96
N ASP A 171 -13.98 -9.00 -8.68
CA ASP A 171 -14.84 -8.70 -7.53
C ASP A 171 -16.17 -9.47 -7.60
N ALA A 172 -16.79 -9.49 -8.78
CA ALA A 172 -18.02 -10.28 -8.99
C ALA A 172 -17.79 -11.79 -8.81
N LEU A 173 -16.65 -12.30 -9.29
CA LEU A 173 -16.32 -13.73 -9.24
C LEU A 173 -16.07 -14.22 -7.82
N VAL A 174 -15.38 -13.41 -6.98
CA VAL A 174 -15.05 -13.78 -5.60
C VAL A 174 -16.02 -13.19 -4.57
N PHE A 175 -17.08 -12.52 -5.05
CA PHE A 175 -18.08 -11.86 -4.22
C PHE A 175 -17.46 -10.79 -3.28
N ASN A 176 -16.52 -10.01 -3.78
CA ASN A 176 -15.96 -8.89 -3.05
C ASN A 176 -16.95 -7.71 -3.04
N VAL A 177 -17.42 -7.34 -1.86
CA VAL A 177 -18.38 -6.23 -1.64
C VAL A 177 -17.72 -4.96 -1.08
N ASP A 178 -16.41 -4.99 -0.88
CA ASP A 178 -15.64 -3.90 -0.25
C ASP A 178 -14.79 -3.12 -1.27
N ARG A 179 -15.28 -2.98 -2.51
CA ARG A 179 -14.60 -2.20 -3.55
C ARG A 179 -14.96 -0.72 -3.41
N HIS A 180 -14.07 0.05 -2.82
CA HIS A 180 -14.16 1.50 -2.70
C HIS A 180 -12.96 2.19 -3.35
N THR A 181 -13.06 3.49 -3.62
CA THR A 181 -12.08 4.27 -4.40
C THR A 181 -10.67 4.35 -3.78
N GLN A 182 -10.51 3.99 -2.50
CA GLN A 182 -9.21 3.95 -1.82
C GLN A 182 -8.45 2.62 -2.01
N ASN A 183 -9.12 1.54 -2.43
CA ASN A 183 -8.49 0.21 -2.51
C ASN A 183 -8.19 -0.25 -3.94
N TYR A 184 -8.34 0.62 -4.94
CA TYR A 184 -7.82 0.46 -6.30
C TYR A 184 -7.40 1.82 -6.87
N GLY A 185 -6.66 1.81 -7.96
CA GLY A 185 -6.15 3.06 -8.53
C GLY A 185 -5.29 2.83 -9.77
N LEU A 186 -4.48 3.82 -10.07
CA LEU A 186 -3.60 3.83 -11.22
C LEU A 186 -2.14 3.60 -10.80
N LEU A 187 -1.38 2.96 -11.67
CA LEU A 187 0.07 2.88 -11.58
C LEU A 187 0.68 3.83 -12.60
N ARG A 188 1.46 4.78 -12.11
CA ARG A 188 2.13 5.78 -12.93
C ARG A 188 3.65 5.61 -12.85
N SER A 189 4.35 5.73 -13.98
CA SER A 189 5.81 5.76 -14.00
C SER A 189 6.33 6.93 -13.15
N ARG A 190 7.44 6.70 -12.44
CA ARG A 190 8.17 7.75 -11.71
C ARG A 190 9.01 8.64 -12.63
N GLU A 191 9.20 8.25 -13.88
CA GLU A 191 10.06 8.92 -14.86
C GLU A 191 9.33 9.97 -15.71
N THR A 192 8.04 10.17 -15.49
CA THR A 192 7.21 11.10 -16.30
C THR A 192 6.59 12.19 -15.46
#